data_9ab82e5e6cd78ca697eec3540bcb5f98
#
_entry.id   9ab82e5e6cd78ca697eec3540bcb5f98
#
_cell.length_a   1.000
_cell.length_b   1.000
_cell.length_c   1.000
_cell.angle_alpha   90.00
_cell.angle_beta   90.00
_cell.angle_gamma   90.00
#
_symmetry.space_group_name_H-M   'P 1'
#
loop_
_entity.id
_entity.type
_entity.pdbx_description
1 polymer ?
#
loop_
_entity_poly.entity_id
_entity_poly.type
_entity_poly.pdbx_seq_one_letter_code
_entity_poly.pdbx_strand_id
1 'polypeptide(L)'
;MKRRDFCGKTAVITGGSSGIGKETLLEFAGLGMNIVVGSLATELLADVEAELKQKGVKIMVITTDVSKKNEVHRLMQTAVEHFGHIDFLICCAGVYHRSPVENLALADLERVMSVNFYGVIHSVYELLPVMAKQREGHMVFISSVDGKKGLPQDSAYVASKFAVAGFVEVLRQEVKKYGIKVSTIFPTRIDTPMIHDMTVPIVSPKIPPRKVARAIVRAIQKNKAETLVPWFGAKLLLVINMISVRLADWLVKVTHLEGWDT
;
A
#
# COMPACT_ATOMS: atom_id res chain seq x y z
N MET A 1 11.08 -3.35 17.47
CA MET A 1 10.94 -4.82 17.28
C MET A 1 12.22 -5.36 16.64
N LYS A 2 12.84 -6.36 17.22
CA LYS A 2 13.96 -7.12 16.63
C LYS A 2 13.40 -8.17 15.67
N ARG A 3 14.25 -8.83 14.85
CA ARG A 3 13.81 -9.89 13.91
C ARG A 3 12.97 -10.99 14.59
N ARG A 4 13.29 -11.34 15.84
CA ARG A 4 12.55 -12.34 16.66
C ARG A 4 11.10 -11.93 16.97
N ASP A 5 10.81 -10.62 16.95
CA ASP A 5 9.48 -10.10 17.31
C ASP A 5 8.43 -10.27 16.19
N PHE A 6 8.82 -10.75 14.99
CA PHE A 6 7.91 -11.04 13.87
C PHE A 6 7.57 -12.52 13.74
N CYS A 7 8.42 -13.41 14.27
CA CYS A 7 8.23 -14.85 14.12
C CYS A 7 6.91 -15.30 14.76
N GLY A 8 6.11 -16.04 14.01
CA GLY A 8 4.80 -16.53 14.42
C GLY A 8 3.67 -15.50 14.41
N LYS A 9 3.96 -14.20 14.16
CA LYS A 9 2.93 -13.17 14.01
C LYS A 9 2.20 -13.32 12.68
N THR A 10 0.94 -12.89 12.64
CA THR A 10 0.07 -13.04 11.47
C THR A 10 -0.16 -11.71 10.76
N ALA A 11 0.08 -11.70 9.44
CA ALA A 11 -0.19 -10.56 8.57
C ALA A 11 -1.25 -10.90 7.51
N VAL A 12 -2.19 -9.98 7.30
CA VAL A 12 -3.08 -9.96 6.13
C VAL A 12 -2.59 -8.91 5.16
N ILE A 13 -2.36 -9.32 3.90
CA ILE A 13 -1.85 -8.45 2.83
C ILE A 13 -2.86 -8.42 1.69
N THR A 14 -3.35 -7.24 1.30
CA THR A 14 -4.15 -7.08 0.09
C THR A 14 -3.27 -6.67 -1.09
N GLY A 15 -3.52 -7.22 -2.29
CA GLY A 15 -2.73 -6.92 -3.49
C GLY A 15 -1.34 -7.55 -3.48
N GLY A 16 -1.24 -8.82 -3.06
CA GLY A 16 0.03 -9.53 -2.89
C GLY A 16 0.58 -10.23 -4.14
N SER A 17 -0.10 -10.22 -5.29
CA SER A 17 0.32 -10.97 -6.48
C SER A 17 1.50 -10.36 -7.24
N SER A 18 1.77 -9.07 -7.05
CA SER A 18 2.86 -8.38 -7.77
C SER A 18 3.44 -7.22 -6.96
N GLY A 19 4.48 -6.61 -7.48
CA GLY A 19 5.05 -5.34 -7.01
C GLY A 19 5.34 -5.29 -5.51
N ILE A 20 4.89 -4.22 -4.86
CA ILE A 20 5.15 -3.97 -3.43
C ILE A 20 4.55 -5.05 -2.53
N GLY A 21 3.32 -5.51 -2.85
CA GLY A 21 2.64 -6.53 -2.04
C GLY A 21 3.38 -7.85 -2.06
N LYS A 22 3.80 -8.33 -3.24
CA LYS A 22 4.59 -9.57 -3.40
C LYS A 22 5.92 -9.50 -2.65
N GLU A 23 6.66 -8.41 -2.80
CA GLU A 23 7.92 -8.23 -2.08
C GLU A 23 7.72 -8.13 -0.56
N THR A 24 6.60 -7.53 -0.10
CA THR A 24 6.26 -7.48 1.33
C THR A 24 5.95 -8.87 1.87
N LEU A 25 5.20 -9.68 1.11
CA LEU A 25 4.95 -11.08 1.42
C LEU A 25 6.28 -11.85 1.61
N LEU A 26 7.21 -11.72 0.66
CA LEU A 26 8.50 -12.41 0.70
C LEU A 26 9.39 -11.95 1.89
N GLU A 27 9.43 -10.65 2.17
CA GLU A 27 10.16 -10.13 3.35
C GLU A 27 9.51 -10.63 4.66
N PHE A 28 8.18 -10.72 4.76
CA PHE A 28 7.48 -11.26 5.94
C PHE A 28 7.68 -12.77 6.11
N ALA A 29 7.64 -13.52 5.02
CA ALA A 29 7.98 -14.95 5.04
C ALA A 29 9.41 -15.18 5.56
N GLY A 30 10.38 -14.38 5.10
CA GLY A 30 11.76 -14.42 5.58
C GLY A 30 11.93 -14.04 7.06
N LEU A 31 10.92 -13.41 7.68
CA LEU A 31 10.87 -13.09 9.11
C LEU A 31 10.16 -14.18 9.94
N GLY A 32 9.64 -15.24 9.32
CA GLY A 32 8.93 -16.32 9.98
C GLY A 32 7.49 -16.00 10.38
N MET A 33 6.83 -15.10 9.65
CA MET A 33 5.44 -14.72 9.89
C MET A 33 4.47 -15.71 9.25
N ASN A 34 3.25 -15.79 9.79
CA ASN A 34 2.10 -16.36 9.13
C ASN A 34 1.51 -15.31 8.17
N ILE A 35 1.07 -15.71 6.99
CA ILE A 35 0.67 -14.78 5.94
C ILE A 35 -0.68 -15.18 5.33
N VAL A 36 -1.60 -14.22 5.24
CA VAL A 36 -2.82 -14.34 4.43
C VAL A 36 -2.77 -13.30 3.34
N VAL A 37 -2.94 -13.71 2.09
CA VAL A 37 -2.88 -12.83 0.92
C VAL A 37 -4.21 -12.80 0.21
N GLY A 38 -4.79 -11.61 0.07
CA GLY A 38 -5.92 -11.34 -0.82
C GLY A 38 -5.46 -10.70 -2.12
N SER A 39 -5.77 -11.30 -3.26
CA SER A 39 -5.44 -10.75 -4.58
C SER A 39 -6.40 -11.26 -5.66
N LEU A 40 -6.58 -10.50 -6.75
CA LEU A 40 -7.33 -10.97 -7.92
C LEU A 40 -6.57 -12.04 -8.69
N ALA A 41 -5.28 -11.83 -8.94
CA ALA A 41 -4.42 -12.72 -9.74
C ALA A 41 -3.69 -13.71 -8.81
N THR A 42 -4.42 -14.64 -8.23
CA THR A 42 -3.87 -15.64 -7.29
C THR A 42 -3.00 -16.68 -7.99
N GLU A 43 -3.23 -16.93 -9.27
CA GLU A 43 -2.42 -17.82 -10.11
C GLU A 43 -0.94 -17.38 -10.17
N LEU A 44 -0.66 -16.08 -10.08
CA LEU A 44 0.70 -15.55 -10.03
C LEU A 44 1.42 -15.83 -8.69
N LEU A 45 0.70 -16.36 -7.71
CA LEU A 45 1.23 -16.72 -6.39
C LEU A 45 1.36 -18.21 -6.17
N ALA A 46 0.87 -19.06 -7.09
CA ALA A 46 0.84 -20.50 -6.90
C ALA A 46 2.22 -21.11 -6.58
N ASP A 47 3.23 -20.74 -7.38
CA ASP A 47 4.60 -21.23 -7.18
C ASP A 47 5.21 -20.67 -5.88
N VAL A 48 4.97 -19.39 -5.58
CA VAL A 48 5.44 -18.73 -4.35
C VAL A 48 4.79 -19.38 -3.13
N GLU A 49 3.50 -19.65 -3.19
CA GLU A 49 2.76 -20.32 -2.11
C GLU A 49 3.32 -21.72 -1.87
N ALA A 50 3.53 -22.52 -2.94
CA ALA A 50 4.09 -23.85 -2.85
C ALA A 50 5.50 -23.85 -2.25
N GLU A 51 6.38 -22.96 -2.73
CA GLU A 51 7.74 -22.80 -2.21
C GLU A 51 7.76 -22.43 -0.72
N LEU A 52 6.94 -21.49 -0.31
CA LEU A 52 6.88 -21.03 1.07
C LEU A 52 6.30 -22.10 2.00
N LYS A 53 5.30 -22.87 1.55
CA LYS A 53 4.76 -24.01 2.31
C LYS A 53 5.82 -25.10 2.51
N GLN A 54 6.62 -25.41 1.48
CA GLN A 54 7.74 -26.36 1.61
C GLN A 54 8.80 -25.90 2.63
N LYS A 55 8.97 -24.60 2.79
CA LYS A 55 9.86 -23.99 3.80
C LYS A 55 9.22 -23.86 5.19
N GLY A 56 8.02 -24.41 5.38
CA GLY A 56 7.31 -24.39 6.65
C GLY A 56 6.61 -23.05 6.99
N VAL A 57 6.50 -22.14 6.03
CA VAL A 57 5.75 -20.88 6.21
C VAL A 57 4.25 -21.18 6.12
N LYS A 58 3.48 -20.73 7.11
CA LYS A 58 2.02 -20.78 7.07
C LYS A 58 1.51 -19.66 6.18
N ILE A 59 1.11 -20.00 4.97
CA ILE A 59 0.57 -19.06 3.98
C ILE A 59 -0.78 -19.53 3.44
N MET A 60 -1.71 -18.58 3.26
CA MET A 60 -2.99 -18.76 2.58
C MET A 60 -3.15 -17.70 1.51
N VAL A 61 -3.55 -18.10 0.31
CA VAL A 61 -3.85 -17.21 -0.81
C VAL A 61 -5.33 -17.28 -1.12
N ILE A 62 -6.01 -16.15 -1.14
CA ILE A 62 -7.47 -16.06 -1.31
C ILE A 62 -7.77 -15.08 -2.43
N THR A 63 -8.49 -15.52 -3.47
CA THR A 63 -8.96 -14.65 -4.54
C THR A 63 -9.88 -13.59 -3.95
N THR A 64 -9.51 -12.31 -4.12
CA THR A 64 -10.18 -11.18 -3.48
C THR A 64 -10.12 -9.94 -4.36
N ASP A 65 -11.28 -9.44 -4.75
CA ASP A 65 -11.46 -8.10 -5.29
C ASP A 65 -11.74 -7.14 -4.13
N VAL A 66 -10.78 -6.27 -3.82
CA VAL A 66 -10.90 -5.34 -2.68
C VAL A 66 -11.99 -4.28 -2.88
N SER A 67 -12.43 -4.04 -4.12
CA SER A 67 -13.56 -3.15 -4.40
C SER A 67 -14.89 -3.73 -3.93
N LYS A 68 -14.95 -5.05 -3.71
CA LYS A 68 -16.14 -5.79 -3.26
C LYS A 68 -16.09 -6.08 -1.78
N LYS A 69 -16.91 -5.40 -1.01
CA LYS A 69 -16.97 -5.52 0.45
C LYS A 69 -17.13 -6.97 0.93
N ASN A 70 -17.98 -7.77 0.30
CA ASN A 70 -18.22 -9.17 0.66
C ASN A 70 -16.99 -10.07 0.44
N GLU A 71 -16.16 -9.79 -0.56
CA GLU A 71 -14.92 -10.54 -0.79
C GLU A 71 -13.86 -10.18 0.24
N VAL A 72 -13.75 -8.90 0.61
CA VAL A 72 -12.87 -8.45 1.71
C VAL A 72 -13.33 -9.04 3.03
N HIS A 73 -14.64 -9.04 3.31
CA HIS A 73 -15.20 -9.69 4.51
C HIS A 73 -14.76 -11.16 4.58
N ARG A 74 -14.95 -11.93 3.50
CA ARG A 74 -14.53 -13.34 3.45
C ARG A 74 -13.02 -13.49 3.71
N LEU A 75 -12.17 -12.67 3.08
CA LEU A 75 -10.73 -12.69 3.31
C LEU A 75 -10.39 -12.52 4.79
N MET A 76 -10.96 -11.49 5.43
CA MET A 76 -10.64 -11.15 6.81
C MET A 76 -11.20 -12.19 7.81
N GLN A 77 -12.42 -12.67 7.58
CA GLN A 77 -13.01 -13.74 8.40
C GLN A 77 -12.19 -15.02 8.33
N THR A 78 -11.83 -15.48 7.12
CA THR A 78 -10.99 -16.66 6.94
C THR A 78 -9.64 -16.51 7.67
N ALA A 79 -9.03 -15.32 7.61
CA ALA A 79 -7.78 -15.05 8.32
C ALA A 79 -7.95 -15.16 9.85
N VAL A 80 -9.03 -14.59 10.38
CA VAL A 80 -9.32 -14.61 11.82
C VAL A 80 -9.67 -16.03 12.30
N GLU A 81 -10.49 -16.76 11.56
CA GLU A 81 -10.87 -18.14 11.89
C GLU A 81 -9.66 -19.08 11.91
N HIS A 82 -8.73 -18.92 10.95
CA HIS A 82 -7.57 -19.81 10.83
C HIS A 82 -6.46 -19.51 11.83
N PHE A 83 -6.17 -18.21 12.06
CA PHE A 83 -5.03 -17.82 12.89
C PHE A 83 -5.40 -17.26 14.28
N GLY A 84 -6.67 -16.93 14.51
CA GLY A 84 -7.19 -16.42 15.79
C GLY A 84 -6.76 -14.99 16.12
N HIS A 85 -5.52 -14.61 15.80
CA HIS A 85 -4.94 -13.31 16.11
C HIS A 85 -4.32 -12.69 14.83
N ILE A 86 -4.65 -11.45 14.53
CA ILE A 86 -4.11 -10.71 13.40
C ILE A 86 -3.26 -9.54 13.92
N ASP A 87 -1.95 -9.62 13.69
CA ASP A 87 -1.00 -8.59 14.15
C ASP A 87 -0.87 -7.44 13.16
N PHE A 88 -0.95 -7.74 11.86
CA PHE A 88 -0.70 -6.75 10.82
C PHE A 88 -1.75 -6.79 9.71
N LEU A 89 -2.21 -5.60 9.30
CA LEU A 89 -2.94 -5.38 8.05
C LEU A 89 -2.09 -4.55 7.12
N ILE A 90 -1.83 -5.04 5.89
CA ILE A 90 -1.05 -4.33 4.88
C ILE A 90 -1.92 -4.11 3.64
N CYS A 91 -2.36 -2.88 3.42
CA CYS A 91 -3.17 -2.50 2.26
C CYS A 91 -2.25 -2.08 1.10
N CYS A 92 -1.94 -3.04 0.21
CA CYS A 92 -1.11 -2.83 -0.99
C CYS A 92 -1.92 -2.84 -2.29
N ALA A 93 -3.16 -3.34 -2.29
CA ALA A 93 -3.99 -3.38 -3.49
C ALA A 93 -4.18 -1.98 -4.08
N GLY A 94 -4.06 -1.87 -5.38
CA GLY A 94 -4.24 -0.61 -6.07
C GLY A 94 -4.17 -0.77 -7.58
N VAL A 95 -4.80 0.17 -8.27
CA VAL A 95 -4.77 0.32 -9.73
C VAL A 95 -4.37 1.75 -10.08
N TYR A 96 -3.86 1.91 -11.27
CA TYR A 96 -3.45 3.20 -11.82
C TYR A 96 -4.22 3.48 -13.10
N HIS A 97 -4.56 4.73 -13.32
CA HIS A 97 -5.12 5.23 -14.57
C HIS A 97 -4.57 6.61 -14.82
N ARG A 98 -4.08 6.83 -16.03
CA ARG A 98 -3.50 8.07 -16.48
C ARG A 98 -4.32 8.65 -17.64
N SER A 99 -4.76 9.88 -17.48
CA SER A 99 -5.47 10.63 -18.51
C SER A 99 -5.45 12.11 -18.19
N PRO A 100 -5.34 13.01 -19.19
CA PRO A 100 -5.66 14.42 -19.02
C PRO A 100 -7.10 14.55 -18.47
N VAL A 101 -7.35 15.57 -17.63
CA VAL A 101 -8.66 15.75 -16.96
C VAL A 101 -9.80 15.88 -17.96
N GLU A 102 -9.55 16.55 -19.10
CA GLU A 102 -10.52 16.75 -20.17
C GLU A 102 -10.93 15.44 -20.88
N ASN A 103 -10.13 14.38 -20.76
CA ASN A 103 -10.37 13.07 -21.37
C ASN A 103 -10.67 11.98 -20.34
N LEU A 104 -10.69 12.30 -19.06
CA LEU A 104 -10.91 11.33 -17.99
C LEU A 104 -12.37 10.87 -17.97
N ALA A 105 -12.61 9.59 -18.25
CA ALA A 105 -13.94 9.02 -18.09
C ALA A 105 -14.28 8.87 -16.59
N LEU A 106 -15.52 9.22 -16.23
CA LEU A 106 -15.99 9.08 -14.84
C LEU A 106 -15.88 7.64 -14.32
N ALA A 107 -16.14 6.66 -15.18
CA ALA A 107 -16.02 5.24 -14.85
C ALA A 107 -14.58 4.84 -14.44
N ASP A 108 -13.55 5.45 -15.05
CA ASP A 108 -12.15 5.20 -14.64
C ASP A 108 -11.84 5.81 -13.29
N LEU A 109 -12.33 7.02 -13.01
CA LEU A 109 -12.23 7.63 -11.68
C LEU A 109 -12.91 6.74 -10.62
N GLU A 110 -14.15 6.29 -10.88
CA GLU A 110 -14.90 5.42 -9.99
C GLU A 110 -14.19 4.09 -9.75
N ARG A 111 -13.65 3.47 -10.79
CA ARG A 111 -12.87 2.23 -10.70
C ARG A 111 -11.61 2.43 -9.82
N VAL A 112 -10.86 3.50 -10.05
CA VAL A 112 -9.66 3.80 -9.26
C VAL A 112 -10.02 4.06 -7.80
N MET A 113 -11.07 4.83 -7.53
CA MET A 113 -11.55 5.09 -6.17
C MET A 113 -12.04 3.82 -5.49
N SER A 114 -12.79 2.96 -6.20
CA SER A 114 -13.31 1.71 -5.65
C SER A 114 -12.20 0.78 -5.17
N VAL A 115 -11.12 0.65 -5.92
CA VAL A 115 -9.99 -0.21 -5.55
C VAL A 115 -9.09 0.47 -4.52
N ASN A 116 -8.59 1.68 -4.83
CA ASN A 116 -7.52 2.31 -4.06
C ASN A 116 -7.98 2.86 -2.71
N PHE A 117 -9.21 3.38 -2.64
CA PHE A 117 -9.77 4.00 -1.44
C PHE A 117 -10.79 3.10 -0.74
N TYR A 118 -11.87 2.69 -1.44
CA TYR A 118 -12.88 1.84 -0.79
C TYR A 118 -12.33 0.48 -0.40
N GLY A 119 -11.39 -0.11 -1.16
CA GLY A 119 -10.69 -1.33 -0.75
C GLY A 119 -9.94 -1.20 0.58
N VAL A 120 -9.35 -0.03 0.84
CA VAL A 120 -8.74 0.29 2.15
C VAL A 120 -9.83 0.39 3.22
N ILE A 121 -10.91 1.12 2.94
CA ILE A 121 -12.03 1.28 3.88
C ILE A 121 -12.62 -0.08 4.27
N HIS A 122 -12.94 -0.94 3.30
CA HIS A 122 -13.45 -2.29 3.57
C HIS A 122 -12.51 -3.08 4.46
N SER A 123 -11.19 -3.05 4.17
CA SER A 123 -10.19 -3.76 4.96
C SER A 123 -10.11 -3.27 6.41
N VAL A 124 -10.17 -1.96 6.60
CA VAL A 124 -10.17 -1.35 7.94
C VAL A 124 -11.43 -1.71 8.70
N TYR A 125 -12.61 -1.59 8.09
CA TYR A 125 -13.89 -1.89 8.75
C TYR A 125 -13.98 -3.33 9.25
N GLU A 126 -13.41 -4.28 8.50
CA GLU A 126 -13.44 -5.70 8.89
C GLU A 126 -12.44 -6.04 10.01
N LEU A 127 -11.22 -5.48 9.97
CA LEU A 127 -10.19 -5.82 10.97
C LEU A 127 -10.11 -4.88 12.18
N LEU A 128 -10.63 -3.67 12.08
CA LEU A 128 -10.61 -2.73 13.21
C LEU A 128 -11.31 -3.28 14.46
N PRO A 129 -12.50 -3.87 14.40
CA PRO A 129 -13.15 -4.47 15.58
C PRO A 129 -12.31 -5.59 16.18
N VAL A 130 -11.68 -6.42 15.34
CA VAL A 130 -10.83 -7.54 15.78
C VAL A 130 -9.61 -7.02 16.53
N MET A 131 -8.84 -6.10 15.92
CA MET A 131 -7.66 -5.50 16.54
C MET A 131 -8.01 -4.66 17.78
N ALA A 132 -9.18 -3.99 17.80
CA ALA A 132 -9.64 -3.25 18.98
C ALA A 132 -9.92 -4.19 20.16
N LYS A 133 -10.53 -5.37 19.91
CA LYS A 133 -10.73 -6.41 20.93
C LYS A 133 -9.39 -6.99 21.39
N GLN A 134 -8.45 -7.21 20.49
CA GLN A 134 -7.08 -7.65 20.80
C GLN A 134 -6.28 -6.62 21.62
N ARG A 135 -6.68 -5.35 21.60
CA ARG A 135 -5.92 -4.21 22.17
C ARG A 135 -4.49 -4.07 21.58
N GLU A 136 -4.28 -4.66 20.43
CA GLU A 136 -3.02 -4.68 19.69
C GLU A 136 -3.29 -4.82 18.19
N GLY A 137 -2.41 -4.24 17.38
CA GLY A 137 -2.39 -4.36 15.92
C GLY A 137 -1.56 -3.26 15.29
N HIS A 138 -1.15 -3.47 14.02
CA HIS A 138 -0.51 -2.42 13.24
C HIS A 138 -1.03 -2.46 11.80
N MET A 139 -1.68 -1.39 11.39
CA MET A 139 -2.18 -1.22 10.03
C MET A 139 -1.19 -0.40 9.20
N VAL A 140 -0.83 -0.87 8.01
CA VAL A 140 0.09 -0.20 7.08
C VAL A 140 -0.61 0.04 5.76
N PHE A 141 -0.59 1.27 5.29
CA PHE A 141 -1.28 1.70 4.08
C PHE A 141 -0.27 2.21 3.05
N ILE A 142 -0.43 1.74 1.82
CA ILE A 142 0.38 2.20 0.70
C ILE A 142 -0.37 3.33 -0.03
N SER A 143 0.01 4.56 0.29
CA SER A 143 -0.39 5.73 -0.47
C SER A 143 0.60 5.95 -1.62
N SER A 144 0.96 7.18 -1.90
CA SER A 144 1.97 7.61 -2.87
C SER A 144 2.46 9.01 -2.47
N VAL A 145 3.59 9.47 -2.96
CA VAL A 145 3.93 10.90 -2.95
C VAL A 145 2.84 11.71 -3.63
N ASP A 146 2.14 11.12 -4.61
CA ASP A 146 0.95 11.67 -5.27
C ASP A 146 -0.26 11.84 -4.34
N GLY A 147 -0.24 11.25 -3.16
CA GLY A 147 -1.18 11.53 -2.07
C GLY A 147 -0.81 12.77 -1.22
N LYS A 148 0.26 13.48 -1.61
CA LYS A 148 0.72 14.73 -0.96
C LYS A 148 0.98 15.86 -1.97
N LYS A 149 1.24 15.54 -3.24
CA LYS A 149 1.42 16.48 -4.34
C LYS A 149 0.87 15.87 -5.62
N GLY A 150 -0.13 16.53 -6.22
CA GLY A 150 -0.70 16.10 -7.49
C GLY A 150 0.26 16.33 -8.66
N LEU A 151 0.25 15.38 -9.59
CA LEU A 151 0.96 15.46 -10.86
C LEU A 151 -0.04 15.53 -12.03
N PRO A 152 0.29 16.21 -13.13
CA PRO A 152 -0.53 16.24 -14.34
C PRO A 152 -0.85 14.84 -14.85
N GLN A 153 -2.04 14.66 -15.42
CA GLN A 153 -2.58 13.42 -16.00
C GLN A 153 -2.91 12.30 -14.99
N ASP A 154 -2.58 12.44 -13.72
CA ASP A 154 -2.79 11.40 -12.69
C ASP A 154 -4.00 11.68 -11.80
N SER A 155 -4.96 12.49 -12.26
CA SER A 155 -6.04 13.06 -11.42
C SER A 155 -6.86 11.99 -10.66
N ALA A 156 -7.26 10.89 -11.29
CA ALA A 156 -7.99 9.81 -10.63
C ALA A 156 -7.13 9.12 -9.55
N TYR A 157 -5.89 8.81 -9.89
CA TYR A 157 -4.94 8.18 -8.97
C TYR A 157 -4.60 9.10 -7.79
N VAL A 158 -4.24 10.36 -8.09
CA VAL A 158 -3.96 11.42 -7.09
C VAL A 158 -5.13 11.56 -6.12
N ALA A 159 -6.36 11.73 -6.63
CA ALA A 159 -7.55 11.84 -5.78
C ALA A 159 -7.69 10.66 -4.82
N SER A 160 -7.49 9.43 -5.32
CA SER A 160 -7.57 8.22 -4.49
C SER A 160 -6.48 8.17 -3.42
N LYS A 161 -5.25 8.60 -3.74
CA LYS A 161 -4.12 8.55 -2.79
C LYS A 161 -4.17 9.68 -1.75
N PHE A 162 -4.72 10.85 -2.10
CA PHE A 162 -5.07 11.88 -1.13
C PHE A 162 -6.18 11.42 -0.19
N ALA A 163 -7.23 10.77 -0.73
CA ALA A 163 -8.32 10.21 0.09
C ALA A 163 -7.78 9.20 1.11
N VAL A 164 -6.90 8.27 0.69
CA VAL A 164 -6.24 7.32 1.60
C VAL A 164 -5.41 8.07 2.65
N ALA A 165 -4.59 9.05 2.24
CA ALA A 165 -3.72 9.76 3.17
C ALA A 165 -4.54 10.50 4.25
N GLY A 166 -5.59 11.22 3.87
CA GLY A 166 -6.47 11.95 4.80
C GLY A 166 -7.22 11.00 5.73
N PHE A 167 -7.82 9.93 5.21
CA PHE A 167 -8.51 8.93 6.04
C PHE A 167 -7.58 8.28 7.07
N VAL A 168 -6.39 7.87 6.64
CA VAL A 168 -5.43 7.18 7.51
C VAL A 168 -4.86 8.11 8.58
N GLU A 169 -4.73 9.40 8.29
CA GLU A 169 -4.33 10.40 9.28
C GLU A 169 -5.32 10.49 10.44
N VAL A 170 -6.62 10.51 10.15
CA VAL A 170 -7.70 10.50 11.17
C VAL A 170 -7.71 9.15 11.89
N LEU A 171 -7.73 8.04 11.14
CA LEU A 171 -7.72 6.69 11.70
C LEU A 171 -6.60 6.52 12.74
N ARG A 172 -5.39 6.97 12.44
CA ARG A 172 -4.22 6.86 13.33
C ARG A 172 -4.45 7.52 14.69
N GLN A 173 -5.18 8.62 14.73
CA GLN A 173 -5.49 9.34 15.96
C GLN A 173 -6.57 8.62 16.76
N GLU A 174 -7.62 8.16 16.09
CA GLU A 174 -8.78 7.54 16.73
C GLU A 174 -8.51 6.15 17.30
N VAL A 175 -7.70 5.31 16.59
CA VAL A 175 -7.44 3.94 17.01
C VAL A 175 -6.36 3.81 18.09
N LYS A 176 -5.65 4.90 18.41
CA LYS A 176 -4.62 4.93 19.46
C LYS A 176 -5.15 4.44 20.82
N LYS A 177 -6.41 4.77 21.15
CA LYS A 177 -7.09 4.32 22.38
C LYS A 177 -7.24 2.80 22.49
N TYR A 178 -7.17 2.10 21.36
CA TYR A 178 -7.21 0.62 21.31
C TYR A 178 -5.82 -0.02 21.28
N GLY A 179 -4.72 0.75 21.36
CA GLY A 179 -3.37 0.22 21.26
C GLY A 179 -2.93 -0.09 19.82
N ILE A 180 -3.76 0.24 18.82
CA ILE A 180 -3.48 -0.02 17.41
C ILE A 180 -2.55 1.05 16.85
N LYS A 181 -1.54 0.61 16.11
CA LYS A 181 -0.57 1.47 15.40
C LYS A 181 -0.96 1.60 13.94
N VAL A 182 -0.62 2.74 13.34
CA VAL A 182 -0.93 3.02 11.94
C VAL A 182 0.28 3.67 11.27
N SER A 183 0.65 3.15 10.11
CA SER A 183 1.74 3.68 9.27
C SER A 183 1.26 3.93 7.85
N THR A 184 1.65 5.05 7.26
CA THR A 184 1.45 5.33 5.84
C THR A 184 2.80 5.34 5.14
N ILE A 185 2.91 4.60 4.05
CA ILE A 185 4.08 4.59 3.17
C ILE A 185 3.74 5.42 1.93
N PHE A 186 4.63 6.32 1.57
CA PHE A 186 4.51 7.20 0.41
C PHE A 186 5.65 6.88 -0.58
N PRO A 187 5.48 5.85 -1.42
CA PRO A 187 6.44 5.58 -2.48
C PRO A 187 6.39 6.66 -3.56
N THR A 188 7.53 6.85 -4.27
CA THR A 188 7.57 7.52 -5.56
C THR A 188 7.27 6.51 -6.66
N ARG A 189 8.03 6.49 -7.75
CA ARG A 189 7.91 5.52 -8.85
C ARG A 189 8.55 4.21 -8.48
N ILE A 190 7.75 3.15 -8.46
CA ILE A 190 8.21 1.81 -8.11
C ILE A 190 8.15 0.95 -9.37
N ASP A 191 9.24 0.25 -9.67
CA ASP A 191 9.35 -0.66 -10.80
C ASP A 191 8.42 -1.87 -10.60
N THR A 192 7.21 -1.73 -11.11
CA THR A 192 6.13 -2.71 -10.98
C THR A 192 5.33 -2.78 -12.29
N PRO A 193 4.56 -3.84 -12.52
CA PRO A 193 3.68 -3.92 -13.69
C PRO A 193 2.73 -2.72 -13.84
N MET A 194 2.38 -2.06 -12.75
CA MET A 194 1.45 -0.90 -12.74
C MET A 194 1.95 0.29 -13.58
N ILE A 195 3.27 0.50 -13.66
CA ILE A 195 3.89 1.61 -14.40
C ILE A 195 4.99 1.10 -15.35
N HIS A 196 4.84 -0.16 -15.84
CA HIS A 196 5.87 -0.78 -16.69
C HIS A 196 6.14 0.06 -17.93
N ASP A 197 5.08 0.47 -18.63
CA ASP A 197 5.15 1.19 -19.90
C ASP A 197 5.36 2.71 -19.76
N MET A 198 5.51 3.19 -18.52
CA MET A 198 5.79 4.61 -18.28
C MET A 198 7.28 4.91 -18.37
N THR A 199 7.66 5.86 -19.19
CA THR A 199 9.00 6.47 -19.15
C THR A 199 9.06 7.52 -18.05
N VAL A 200 10.13 7.49 -17.26
CA VAL A 200 10.30 8.35 -16.09
C VAL A 200 11.54 9.22 -16.21
N PRO A 201 11.53 10.45 -15.68
CA PRO A 201 12.69 11.33 -15.73
C PRO A 201 13.84 10.81 -14.85
N ILE A 202 15.08 11.15 -15.24
CA ILE A 202 16.31 10.77 -14.53
C ILE A 202 16.28 11.24 -13.06
N VAL A 203 15.66 12.40 -12.80
CA VAL A 203 15.56 12.98 -11.45
C VAL A 203 14.63 12.17 -10.50
N SER A 204 13.79 11.29 -11.05
CA SER A 204 12.90 10.42 -10.29
C SER A 204 12.81 9.03 -10.92
N PRO A 205 13.89 8.23 -10.89
CA PRO A 205 13.92 6.91 -11.51
C PRO A 205 12.99 5.93 -10.82
N LYS A 206 12.60 4.88 -11.54
CA LYS A 206 11.92 3.71 -10.94
C LYS A 206 12.85 3.03 -9.93
N ILE A 207 12.34 2.70 -8.75
CA ILE A 207 13.08 1.98 -7.72
C ILE A 207 12.49 0.59 -7.48
N PRO A 208 13.31 -0.40 -7.11
CA PRO A 208 12.82 -1.76 -6.87
C PRO A 208 11.76 -1.83 -5.76
N PRO A 209 10.66 -2.59 -5.94
CA PRO A 209 9.59 -2.73 -4.95
C PRO A 209 10.09 -3.28 -3.60
N ARG A 210 11.14 -4.07 -3.61
CA ARG A 210 11.79 -4.58 -2.39
C ARG A 210 12.28 -3.47 -1.45
N LYS A 211 12.67 -2.29 -1.97
CA LYS A 211 13.02 -1.14 -1.11
C LYS A 211 11.82 -0.66 -0.31
N VAL A 212 10.62 -0.70 -0.91
CA VAL A 212 9.37 -0.33 -0.21
C VAL A 212 8.99 -1.40 0.81
N ALA A 213 9.07 -2.68 0.45
CA ALA A 213 8.82 -3.78 1.39
C ALA A 213 9.71 -3.68 2.65
N ARG A 214 11.00 -3.42 2.48
CA ARG A 214 11.91 -3.17 3.61
C ARG A 214 11.58 -1.89 4.38
N ALA A 215 11.04 -0.87 3.73
CA ALA A 215 10.59 0.34 4.41
C ALA A 215 9.32 0.07 5.25
N ILE A 216 8.40 -0.80 4.77
CA ILE A 216 7.25 -1.29 5.54
C ILE A 216 7.73 -1.98 6.83
N VAL A 217 8.64 -2.95 6.72
CA VAL A 217 9.22 -3.64 7.90
C VAL A 217 9.83 -2.64 8.89
N ARG A 218 10.61 -1.68 8.41
CA ARG A 218 11.22 -0.64 9.27
C ARG A 218 10.18 0.30 9.88
N ALA A 219 9.11 0.63 9.16
CA ALA A 219 8.02 1.46 9.67
C ALA A 219 7.30 0.76 10.83
N ILE A 220 7.01 -0.53 10.69
CA ILE A 220 6.45 -1.36 11.75
C ILE A 220 7.40 -1.40 12.96
N GLN A 221 8.68 -1.75 12.75
CA GLN A 221 9.68 -1.84 13.81
C GLN A 221 9.85 -0.56 14.61
N LYS A 222 9.82 0.59 13.93
CA LYS A 222 10.05 1.90 14.54
C LYS A 222 8.77 2.66 14.87
N ASN A 223 7.61 2.05 14.65
CA ASN A 223 6.28 2.68 14.80
C ASN A 223 6.22 4.07 14.13
N LYS A 224 6.66 4.14 12.86
CA LYS A 224 6.64 5.40 12.11
C LYS A 224 5.25 5.69 11.58
N ALA A 225 4.73 6.87 11.85
CA ALA A 225 3.45 7.32 11.30
C ALA A 225 3.49 7.44 9.78
N GLU A 226 4.58 7.99 9.24
CA GLU A 226 4.75 8.21 7.80
C GLU A 226 6.18 7.85 7.34
N THR A 227 6.30 7.36 6.11
CA THR A 227 7.60 7.03 5.49
C THR A 227 7.58 7.34 4.01
N LEU A 228 8.42 8.26 3.57
CA LEU A 228 8.68 8.56 2.14
C LEU A 228 9.74 7.58 1.60
N VAL A 229 9.53 7.07 0.37
CA VAL A 229 10.47 6.11 -0.26
C VAL A 229 10.64 6.42 -1.75
N PRO A 230 11.82 6.92 -2.21
CA PRO A 230 12.97 7.38 -1.41
C PRO A 230 12.67 8.69 -0.68
N TRP A 231 13.43 8.94 0.39
CA TRP A 231 13.12 10.05 1.29
C TRP A 231 13.50 11.43 0.74
N PHE A 232 14.67 11.56 0.09
CA PHE A 232 15.28 12.87 -0.12
C PHE A 232 14.56 13.74 -1.15
N GLY A 233 14.46 13.30 -2.42
CA GLY A 233 13.85 14.11 -3.49
C GLY A 233 12.36 14.39 -3.24
N ALA A 234 11.63 13.36 -2.77
CA ALA A 234 10.22 13.52 -2.44
C ALA A 234 10.01 14.55 -1.32
N LYS A 235 10.81 14.50 -0.26
CA LYS A 235 10.70 15.46 0.84
C LYS A 235 11.00 16.89 0.40
N LEU A 236 12.02 17.07 -0.45
CA LEU A 236 12.37 18.40 -0.98
C LEU A 236 11.20 19.02 -1.76
N LEU A 237 10.60 18.25 -2.68
CA LEU A 237 9.44 18.70 -3.46
C LEU A 237 8.26 19.08 -2.53
N LEU A 238 7.98 18.28 -1.51
CA LEU A 238 6.89 18.55 -0.57
C LEU A 238 7.15 19.81 0.27
N VAL A 239 8.39 20.03 0.72
CA VAL A 239 8.76 21.26 1.44
C VAL A 239 8.60 22.49 0.53
N ILE A 240 9.05 22.41 -0.71
CA ILE A 240 8.88 23.50 -1.68
C ILE A 240 7.38 23.76 -1.92
N ASN A 241 6.56 22.71 -2.04
CA ASN A 241 5.12 22.86 -2.23
C ASN A 241 4.43 23.52 -1.03
N MET A 242 4.91 23.29 0.18
CA MET A 242 4.40 23.98 1.39
C MET A 242 4.75 25.47 1.40
N ILE A 243 5.90 25.86 0.85
CA ILE A 243 6.34 27.25 0.79
C ILE A 243 5.67 27.99 -0.39
N SER A 244 5.63 27.36 -1.56
CA SER A 244 5.06 27.93 -2.77
C SER A 244 4.56 26.84 -3.73
N VAL A 245 3.24 26.75 -3.85
CA VAL A 245 2.59 25.81 -4.80
C VAL A 245 3.04 26.11 -6.23
N ARG A 246 3.11 27.40 -6.62
CA ARG A 246 3.53 27.79 -7.98
C ARG A 246 4.96 27.37 -8.30
N LEU A 247 5.88 27.45 -7.34
CA LEU A 247 7.26 27.00 -7.52
C LEU A 247 7.33 25.48 -7.65
N ALA A 248 6.56 24.76 -6.86
CA ALA A 248 6.48 23.31 -6.97
C ALA A 248 5.89 22.86 -8.30
N ASP A 249 4.83 23.53 -8.81
CA ASP A 249 4.24 23.25 -10.12
C ASP A 249 5.22 23.54 -11.25
N TRP A 250 5.96 24.65 -11.15
CA TRP A 250 7.03 24.96 -12.12
C TRP A 250 8.12 23.88 -12.13
N LEU A 251 8.56 23.42 -10.95
CA LEU A 251 9.53 22.32 -10.84
C LEU A 251 8.99 21.02 -11.46
N VAL A 252 7.75 20.65 -11.19
CA VAL A 252 7.11 19.48 -11.81
C VAL A 252 7.21 19.59 -13.33
N LYS A 253 6.83 20.74 -13.88
CA LYS A 253 6.85 21.00 -15.34
C LYS A 253 8.26 20.92 -15.94
N VAL A 254 9.26 21.62 -15.35
CA VAL A 254 10.61 21.68 -15.94
C VAL A 254 11.42 20.39 -15.76
N THR A 255 11.07 19.58 -14.79
CA THR A 255 11.71 18.28 -14.54
C THR A 255 10.93 17.11 -15.12
N HIS A 256 9.79 17.38 -15.77
CA HIS A 256 8.89 16.36 -16.32
C HIS A 256 8.55 15.26 -15.32
N LEU A 257 8.26 15.69 -14.05
CA LEU A 257 7.95 14.73 -12.98
C LEU A 257 6.69 13.92 -13.25
N GLU A 258 5.80 14.35 -14.11
CA GLU A 258 4.65 13.54 -14.56
C GLU A 258 5.08 12.29 -15.33
N GLY A 259 6.27 12.27 -15.95
CA GLY A 259 6.67 11.21 -16.87
C GLY A 259 5.85 11.23 -18.17
N TRP A 260 6.06 10.28 -19.05
CA TRP A 260 5.32 10.13 -20.32
C TRP A 260 5.19 8.66 -20.70
N ASP A 261 4.16 8.35 -21.48
CA ASP A 261 3.95 7.02 -22.02
C ASP A 261 4.91 6.76 -23.20
N THR A 262 5.42 5.55 -23.32
CA THR A 262 6.31 5.09 -24.39
C THR A 262 5.55 4.58 -25.58
#